data_e898572504e0a3851cd52991e7d8cc7e
#
_entry.id   e898572504e0a3851cd52991e7d8cc7e
#
_cell.length_a   1.000
_cell.length_b   1.000
_cell.length_c   1.000
_cell.angle_alpha   90.00
_cell.angle_beta   90.00
_cell.angle_gamma   90.00
#
_symmetry.space_group_name_H-M   'P 1'
#
loop_
_entity.id
_entity.type
_entity.pdbx_description
1 polymer ?
#
loop_
_entity_poly.entity_id
_entity_poly.type
_entity_poly.pdbx_seq_one_letter_code
_entity_poly.pdbx_strand_id
1 'polypeptide(L)'
;TDGRELIHNVEQAVYFGKLDGKGHLIVYRKGLENRSQNPDIRTAYERVAPTIYALTAAIDAKDNFTFIHSMNVSKYAVMLAEALHMTDNDIEVVRVAGMLHDIGKISIPEHILKKTEGLTPEEYAIMKTHVENCIKMIRYLPNMDYVIPAVIAHHERYDGKGYPRGLKGTGIPLMGRILTIADCFDAMTARRPYKQERSIDYAAGELKKNSGTQFDPELVPVFLSLIEDGKIVG
;
A
#
# COMPACT_ATOMS: atom_id res chain seq x y z
N THR A 1 0.73 -4.08 -30.26
CA THR A 1 0.44 -4.22 -28.82
C THR A 1 1.17 -5.44 -28.34
N ASP A 2 2.14 -5.25 -27.43
CA ASP A 2 2.89 -6.35 -26.83
C ASP A 2 1.91 -7.20 -25.99
N GLY A 3 1.99 -8.53 -26.11
CA GLY A 3 1.12 -9.45 -25.35
C GLY A 3 1.16 -9.26 -23.84
N ARG A 4 2.26 -8.69 -23.31
CA ARG A 4 2.39 -8.34 -21.90
C ARG A 4 1.51 -7.16 -21.49
N GLU A 5 1.41 -6.14 -22.36
CA GLU A 5 0.54 -4.99 -22.13
C GLU A 5 -0.95 -5.41 -22.14
N LEU A 6 -1.31 -6.34 -23.03
CA LEU A 6 -2.67 -6.88 -23.07
C LEU A 6 -3.01 -7.65 -21.79
N ILE A 7 -2.09 -8.47 -21.31
CA ILE A 7 -2.26 -9.24 -20.05
C ILE A 7 -2.41 -8.26 -18.87
N HIS A 8 -1.54 -7.25 -18.75
CA HIS A 8 -1.61 -6.23 -17.70
C HIS A 8 -2.96 -5.50 -17.72
N ASN A 9 -3.44 -5.09 -18.89
CA ASN A 9 -4.71 -4.38 -19.04
C ASN A 9 -5.92 -5.25 -18.72
N VAL A 10 -5.86 -6.55 -19.05
CA VAL A 10 -6.90 -7.52 -18.69
C VAL A 10 -6.90 -7.78 -17.19
N GLU A 11 -5.74 -7.92 -16.56
CA GLU A 11 -5.62 -8.09 -15.10
C GLU A 11 -6.18 -6.89 -14.35
N GLN A 12 -5.91 -5.67 -14.80
CA GLN A 12 -6.49 -4.44 -14.26
C GLN A 12 -8.00 -4.40 -14.42
N ALA A 13 -8.54 -4.74 -15.58
CA ALA A 13 -9.99 -4.77 -15.84
C ALA A 13 -10.70 -5.83 -14.97
N VAL A 14 -10.11 -7.01 -14.83
CA VAL A 14 -10.64 -8.09 -13.96
C VAL A 14 -10.58 -7.68 -12.50
N TYR A 15 -9.51 -7.00 -12.08
CA TYR A 15 -9.37 -6.49 -10.73
C TYR A 15 -10.45 -5.45 -10.40
N PHE A 16 -10.65 -4.45 -11.26
CA PHE A 16 -11.71 -3.45 -11.07
C PHE A 16 -13.11 -4.08 -11.12
N GLY A 17 -13.33 -5.10 -11.96
CA GLY A 17 -14.60 -5.84 -12.00
C GLY A 17 -14.90 -6.61 -10.72
N LYS A 18 -13.87 -7.08 -10.02
CA LYS A 18 -14.02 -7.74 -8.72
C LYS A 18 -14.28 -6.76 -7.57
N LEU A 19 -13.78 -5.52 -7.69
CA LEU A 19 -13.98 -4.46 -6.69
C LEU A 19 -15.40 -3.88 -6.71
N ASP A 20 -16.03 -3.84 -7.89
CA ASP A 20 -17.37 -3.24 -8.08
C ASP A 20 -18.55 -4.16 -7.71
N GLY A 21 -18.25 -5.38 -7.23
CA GLY A 21 -19.23 -6.37 -6.84
C GLY A 21 -19.58 -7.38 -7.94
N LYS A 22 -20.02 -8.58 -7.55
CA LYS A 22 -20.35 -9.67 -8.47
C LYS A 22 -21.47 -9.25 -9.43
N GLY A 23 -21.19 -9.28 -10.73
CA GLY A 23 -22.23 -9.22 -11.76
C GLY A 23 -22.09 -8.09 -12.78
N HIS A 24 -21.05 -7.27 -12.75
CA HIS A 24 -20.83 -6.26 -13.78
C HIS A 24 -19.85 -6.74 -14.85
N LEU A 25 -20.32 -6.72 -16.11
CA LEU A 25 -19.49 -6.95 -17.28
C LEU A 25 -18.67 -5.69 -17.56
N ILE A 26 -17.38 -5.71 -17.24
CA ILE A 26 -16.46 -4.65 -17.65
C ILE A 26 -16.01 -4.98 -19.08
N VAL A 27 -16.60 -4.29 -20.05
CA VAL A 27 -16.16 -4.38 -21.44
C VAL A 27 -14.93 -3.54 -21.60
N TYR A 28 -13.79 -4.17 -21.90
CA TYR A 28 -12.59 -3.47 -22.38
C TYR A 28 -12.95 -2.67 -23.63
N ARG A 29 -13.05 -1.36 -23.52
CA ARG A 29 -13.20 -0.47 -24.67
C ARG A 29 -11.82 0.06 -25.03
N LYS A 30 -11.51 0.03 -26.34
CA LYS A 30 -10.31 0.60 -26.95
C LYS A 30 -10.06 2.09 -26.59
N GLY A 31 -10.98 2.76 -25.95
CA GLY A 31 -10.88 4.11 -25.41
C GLY A 31 -10.34 4.18 -23.98
N LEU A 32 -10.03 3.03 -23.33
CA LEU A 32 -9.18 3.03 -22.14
C LEU A 32 -7.72 3.33 -22.51
N GLU A 33 -7.33 3.11 -23.78
CA GLU A 33 -6.03 3.52 -24.32
C GLU A 33 -5.91 5.06 -24.45
N ASN A 34 -7.00 5.80 -24.56
CA ASN A 34 -7.02 7.28 -24.53
C ASN A 34 -6.94 7.88 -23.13
N ARG A 35 -6.84 7.07 -22.08
CA ARG A 35 -6.26 7.50 -20.81
C ARG A 35 -4.73 7.62 -20.84
N SER A 36 -4.10 7.45 -22.00
CA SER A 36 -2.73 7.92 -22.25
C SER A 36 -2.59 9.45 -22.34
N GLN A 37 -3.69 10.20 -22.27
CA GLN A 37 -3.74 11.54 -21.68
C GLN A 37 -4.14 11.45 -20.21
N ASN A 38 -3.59 10.46 -19.47
CA ASN A 38 -3.54 10.61 -18.03
C ASN A 38 -2.89 11.96 -17.77
N PRO A 39 -3.54 12.88 -17.06
CA PRO A 39 -2.80 13.99 -16.52
C PRO A 39 -1.64 13.34 -15.82
N ASP A 40 -0.42 13.75 -16.17
CA ASP A 40 0.82 13.29 -15.56
C ASP A 40 0.51 12.99 -14.08
N ILE A 41 0.65 11.72 -13.68
CA ILE A 41 0.24 11.25 -12.34
C ILE A 41 0.87 12.18 -11.30
N ARG A 42 2.09 12.64 -11.58
CA ARG A 42 2.81 13.60 -10.78
C ARG A 42 2.06 14.94 -10.69
N THR A 43 1.58 15.47 -11.80
CA THR A 43 0.78 16.71 -11.83
C THR A 43 -0.56 16.53 -11.10
N ALA A 44 -1.19 15.36 -11.21
CA ALA A 44 -2.41 15.05 -10.47
C ALA A 44 -2.15 15.00 -8.97
N TYR A 45 -1.06 14.36 -8.54
CA TYR A 45 -0.62 14.32 -7.15
C TYR A 45 -0.31 15.71 -6.61
N GLU A 46 0.51 16.52 -7.30
CA GLU A 46 0.89 17.87 -6.87
C GLU A 46 -0.32 18.75 -6.54
N ARG A 47 -1.42 18.61 -7.27
CA ARG A 47 -2.68 19.34 -7.02
C ARG A 47 -3.37 18.92 -5.72
N VAL A 48 -3.29 17.66 -5.34
CA VAL A 48 -3.99 17.12 -4.16
C VAL A 48 -3.04 16.89 -2.96
N ALA A 49 -1.73 17.00 -3.16
CA ALA A 49 -0.74 16.79 -2.11
C ALA A 49 -1.01 17.59 -0.83
N PRO A 50 -1.37 18.90 -0.88
CA PRO A 50 -1.73 19.64 0.33
C PRO A 50 -2.90 19.00 1.09
N THR A 51 -3.89 18.47 0.38
CA THR A 51 -5.04 17.77 0.98
C THR A 51 -4.61 16.44 1.60
N ILE A 52 -3.75 15.68 0.92
CA ILE A 52 -3.21 14.42 1.43
C ILE A 52 -2.42 14.67 2.72
N TYR A 53 -1.52 15.67 2.72
CA TYR A 53 -0.76 16.04 3.91
C TYR A 53 -1.67 16.47 5.06
N ALA A 54 -2.70 17.28 4.80
CA ALA A 54 -3.65 17.71 5.82
C ALA A 54 -4.44 16.54 6.41
N LEU A 55 -4.88 15.58 5.57
CA LEU A 55 -5.57 14.36 6.03
C LEU A 55 -4.66 13.50 6.89
N THR A 56 -3.43 13.24 6.43
CA THR A 56 -2.45 12.43 7.16
C THR A 56 -2.07 13.09 8.50
N ALA A 57 -1.89 14.42 8.52
CA ALA A 57 -1.63 15.17 9.75
C ALA A 57 -2.83 15.14 10.71
N ALA A 58 -4.07 15.15 10.21
CA ALA A 58 -5.26 15.03 11.05
C ALA A 58 -5.34 13.66 11.74
N ILE A 59 -4.88 12.60 11.10
CA ILE A 59 -4.79 11.27 11.72
C ILE A 59 -3.66 11.25 12.75
N ASP A 60 -2.53 11.86 12.44
CA ASP A 60 -1.38 11.95 13.34
C ASP A 60 -1.76 12.68 14.66
N ALA A 61 -2.61 13.69 14.59
CA ALA A 61 -3.18 14.33 15.79
C ALA A 61 -4.02 13.37 16.65
N LYS A 62 -4.48 12.24 16.08
CA LYS A 62 -5.28 11.22 16.76
C LYS A 62 -4.43 10.08 17.30
N ASP A 63 -3.40 9.61 16.59
CA ASP A 63 -2.56 8.48 16.99
C ASP A 63 -1.08 8.81 17.23
N ASN A 64 -0.64 10.04 16.90
CA ASN A 64 0.73 10.57 17.07
C ASN A 64 1.82 9.82 16.32
N PHE A 65 1.49 9.10 15.21
CA PHE A 65 2.49 8.29 14.53
C PHE A 65 2.28 8.15 13.01
N THR A 66 1.08 8.34 12.51
CA THR A 66 0.70 7.97 11.14
C THR A 66 1.41 8.80 10.07
N PHE A 67 1.72 10.07 10.31
CA PHE A 67 2.33 10.95 9.29
C PHE A 67 3.75 10.50 8.91
N ILE A 68 4.63 10.38 9.92
CA ILE A 68 6.03 9.95 9.69
C ILE A 68 6.05 8.53 9.13
N HIS A 69 5.22 7.64 9.65
CA HIS A 69 5.05 6.29 9.14
C HIS A 69 4.69 6.27 7.65
N SER A 70 3.65 7.01 7.24
CA SER A 70 3.23 7.05 5.83
C SER A 70 4.33 7.61 4.91
N MET A 71 5.11 8.60 5.38
CA MET A 71 6.26 9.12 4.64
C MET A 71 7.34 8.06 4.46
N ASN A 72 7.67 7.33 5.52
CA ASN A 72 8.69 6.27 5.49
C ASN A 72 8.23 5.10 4.61
N VAL A 73 6.98 4.64 4.75
CA VAL A 73 6.41 3.60 3.90
C VAL A 73 6.47 4.00 2.44
N SER A 74 6.08 5.25 2.12
CA SER A 74 6.20 5.81 0.76
C SER A 74 7.65 5.77 0.26
N LYS A 75 8.61 6.20 1.09
CA LYS A 75 10.04 6.19 0.77
C LYS A 75 10.56 4.77 0.48
N TYR A 76 10.31 3.83 1.39
CA TYR A 76 10.80 2.45 1.24
C TYR A 76 10.16 1.74 0.05
N ALA A 77 8.86 1.98 -0.17
CA ALA A 77 8.14 1.42 -1.30
C ALA A 77 8.69 1.94 -2.64
N VAL A 78 9.01 3.24 -2.73
CA VAL A 78 9.66 3.84 -3.91
C VAL A 78 11.03 3.23 -4.15
N MET A 79 11.88 3.09 -3.11
CA MET A 79 13.20 2.48 -3.25
C MET A 79 13.12 1.05 -3.79
N LEU A 80 12.14 0.27 -3.32
CA LEU A 80 11.93 -1.09 -3.84
C LEU A 80 11.43 -1.06 -5.29
N ALA A 81 10.50 -0.15 -5.64
CA ALA A 81 9.99 -0.01 -7.01
C ALA A 81 11.09 0.42 -8.00
N GLU A 82 11.99 1.32 -7.60
CA GLU A 82 13.16 1.72 -8.38
C GLU A 82 14.14 0.55 -8.59
N ALA A 83 14.40 -0.24 -7.54
CA ALA A 83 15.25 -1.43 -7.63
C ALA A 83 14.66 -2.52 -8.53
N LEU A 84 13.34 -2.54 -8.67
CA LEU A 84 12.62 -3.42 -9.61
C LEU A 84 12.53 -2.84 -11.03
N HIS A 85 13.15 -1.70 -11.29
CA HIS A 85 13.12 -1.00 -12.59
C HIS A 85 11.70 -0.73 -13.10
N MET A 86 10.79 -0.38 -12.20
CA MET A 86 9.43 0.01 -12.56
C MET A 86 9.41 1.33 -13.33
N THR A 87 8.35 1.58 -14.08
CA THR A 87 8.21 2.87 -14.82
C THR A 87 8.04 4.03 -13.84
N ASP A 88 8.40 5.27 -14.28
CA ASP A 88 8.23 6.48 -13.45
C ASP A 88 6.78 6.65 -12.98
N ASN A 89 5.80 6.30 -13.81
CA ASN A 89 4.39 6.33 -13.46
C ASN A 89 4.06 5.32 -12.35
N ASP A 90 4.57 4.10 -12.42
CA ASP A 90 4.34 3.07 -11.40
C ASP A 90 5.00 3.44 -10.08
N ILE A 91 6.20 4.03 -10.13
CA ILE A 91 6.90 4.55 -8.95
C ILE A 91 6.08 5.65 -8.28
N GLU A 92 5.48 6.56 -9.08
CA GLU A 92 4.64 7.61 -8.53
C GLU A 92 3.33 7.06 -7.92
N VAL A 93 2.72 6.03 -8.54
CA VAL A 93 1.57 5.31 -7.95
C VAL A 93 1.94 4.74 -6.59
N VAL A 94 3.08 4.06 -6.48
CA VAL A 94 3.56 3.46 -5.22
C VAL A 94 3.83 4.53 -4.17
N ARG A 95 4.44 5.66 -4.57
CA ARG A 95 4.68 6.83 -3.70
C ARG A 95 3.40 7.34 -3.07
N VAL A 96 2.40 7.62 -3.90
CA VAL A 96 1.11 8.18 -3.45
C VAL A 96 0.33 7.16 -2.63
N ALA A 97 0.35 5.88 -3.05
CA ALA A 97 -0.31 4.82 -2.31
C ALA A 97 0.30 4.64 -0.90
N GLY A 98 1.62 4.75 -0.75
CA GLY A 98 2.29 4.73 0.55
C GLY A 98 1.85 5.87 1.47
N MET A 99 1.61 7.07 0.92
CA MET A 99 1.07 8.19 1.69
C MET A 99 -0.39 8.01 2.12
N LEU A 100 -1.18 7.28 1.34
CA LEU A 100 -2.63 7.17 1.52
C LEU A 100 -3.09 5.87 2.17
N HIS A 101 -2.22 4.85 2.31
CA HIS A 101 -2.63 3.50 2.69
C HIS A 101 -3.39 3.43 4.01
N ASP A 102 -3.11 4.34 4.92
CA ASP A 102 -3.60 4.36 6.29
C ASP A 102 -4.61 5.50 6.59
N ILE A 103 -4.96 6.36 5.61
CA ILE A 103 -5.86 7.52 5.88
C ILE A 103 -7.24 7.11 6.43
N GLY A 104 -7.68 5.90 6.15
CA GLY A 104 -8.93 5.36 6.68
C GLY A 104 -8.94 5.15 8.20
N LYS A 105 -7.79 5.17 8.86
CA LYS A 105 -7.67 5.10 10.33
C LYS A 105 -8.37 6.27 11.03
N ILE A 106 -8.61 7.38 10.33
CA ILE A 106 -9.39 8.50 10.88
C ILE A 106 -10.79 8.06 11.37
N SER A 107 -11.36 7.04 10.73
CA SER A 107 -12.69 6.49 11.07
C SER A 107 -12.66 5.46 12.21
N ILE A 108 -11.47 5.05 12.66
CA ILE A 108 -11.34 4.06 13.74
C ILE A 108 -11.53 4.76 15.09
N PRO A 109 -12.33 4.18 16.02
CA PRO A 109 -12.48 4.71 17.36
C PRO A 109 -11.14 4.86 18.07
N GLU A 110 -10.96 5.98 18.76
CA GLU A 110 -9.68 6.33 19.38
C GLU A 110 -9.22 5.30 20.44
N HIS A 111 -10.15 4.74 21.20
CA HIS A 111 -9.83 3.72 22.21
C HIS A 111 -9.32 2.41 21.60
N ILE A 112 -9.67 2.11 20.33
CA ILE A 112 -9.12 0.96 19.57
C ILE A 112 -7.76 1.34 19.00
N LEU A 113 -7.65 2.54 18.42
CA LEU A 113 -6.44 3.00 17.76
C LEU A 113 -5.26 3.16 18.72
N LYS A 114 -5.52 3.67 19.94
CA LYS A 114 -4.53 3.93 20.99
C LYS A 114 -4.34 2.76 21.97
N LYS A 115 -5.01 1.63 21.75
CA LYS A 115 -4.91 0.49 22.65
C LYS A 115 -3.49 -0.07 22.66
N THR A 116 -2.92 -0.24 23.85
CA THR A 116 -1.55 -0.75 24.05
C THR A 116 -1.51 -2.28 24.19
N GLU A 117 -2.61 -2.88 24.65
CA GLU A 117 -2.79 -4.31 24.69
C GLU A 117 -3.27 -4.85 23.33
N GLY A 118 -3.23 -6.16 23.17
CA GLY A 118 -3.76 -6.82 21.98
C GLY A 118 -5.24 -6.49 21.74
N LEU A 119 -5.62 -6.30 20.47
CA LEU A 119 -7.02 -6.10 20.09
C LEU A 119 -7.81 -7.39 20.29
N THR A 120 -9.06 -7.28 20.75
CA THR A 120 -10.00 -8.41 20.72
C THR A 120 -10.36 -8.74 19.26
N PRO A 121 -10.95 -9.91 18.96
CA PRO A 121 -11.40 -10.24 17.60
C PRO A 121 -12.35 -9.19 17.02
N GLU A 122 -13.25 -8.62 17.83
CA GLU A 122 -14.22 -7.59 17.44
C GLU A 122 -13.51 -6.27 17.16
N GLU A 123 -12.60 -5.83 18.01
CA GLU A 123 -11.79 -4.63 17.81
C GLU A 123 -10.89 -4.77 16.58
N TYR A 124 -10.32 -5.96 16.34
CA TYR A 124 -9.53 -6.23 15.16
C TYR A 124 -10.39 -6.20 13.89
N ALA A 125 -11.64 -6.68 13.95
CA ALA A 125 -12.58 -6.55 12.84
C ALA A 125 -12.86 -5.08 12.51
N ILE A 126 -13.03 -4.22 13.53
CA ILE A 126 -13.17 -2.78 13.36
C ILE A 126 -11.89 -2.17 12.76
N MET A 127 -10.72 -2.52 13.29
CA MET A 127 -9.43 -2.04 12.78
C MET A 127 -9.28 -2.35 11.28
N LYS A 128 -9.62 -3.55 10.82
CA LYS A 128 -9.53 -3.92 9.40
C LYS A 128 -10.39 -3.05 8.47
N THR A 129 -11.43 -2.39 8.98
CA THR A 129 -12.28 -1.52 8.16
C THR A 129 -11.55 -0.28 7.64
N HIS A 130 -10.37 0.09 8.21
CA HIS A 130 -9.61 1.24 7.72
C HIS A 130 -9.28 1.12 6.23
N VAL A 131 -9.00 -0.10 5.73
CA VAL A 131 -8.69 -0.34 4.32
C VAL A 131 -9.83 0.11 3.40
N GLU A 132 -11.06 -0.34 3.69
CA GLU A 132 -12.25 0.06 2.92
C GLU A 132 -12.56 1.57 3.11
N ASN A 133 -12.28 2.11 4.28
CA ASN A 133 -12.45 3.54 4.54
C ASN A 133 -11.42 4.38 3.75
N CYS A 134 -10.17 3.90 3.58
CA CYS A 134 -9.21 4.52 2.67
C CYS A 134 -9.81 4.66 1.26
N ILE A 135 -10.37 3.58 0.73
CA ILE A 135 -10.95 3.59 -0.62
C ILE A 135 -12.08 4.61 -0.75
N LYS A 136 -12.98 4.66 0.26
CA LYS A 136 -14.05 5.66 0.28
C LYS A 136 -13.50 7.08 0.23
N MET A 137 -12.43 7.37 0.97
CA MET A 137 -11.82 8.69 1.02
C MET A 137 -11.07 9.02 -0.29
N ILE A 138 -10.30 8.07 -0.82
CA ILE A 138 -9.54 8.26 -2.08
C ILE A 138 -10.47 8.60 -3.24
N ARG A 139 -11.67 8.01 -3.30
CA ARG A 139 -12.66 8.31 -4.35
C ARG A 139 -13.15 9.77 -4.35
N TYR A 140 -12.99 10.52 -3.26
CA TYR A 140 -13.27 11.95 -3.22
C TYR A 140 -12.08 12.81 -3.66
N LEU A 141 -10.89 12.23 -3.82
CA LEU A 141 -9.72 12.94 -4.32
C LEU A 141 -9.72 12.88 -5.86
N PRO A 142 -9.68 14.02 -6.54
CA PRO A 142 -9.77 14.03 -7.99
C PRO A 142 -8.60 13.29 -8.63
N ASN A 143 -8.92 12.37 -9.54
CA ASN A 143 -7.96 11.57 -10.32
C ASN A 143 -6.99 10.71 -9.48
N MET A 144 -7.43 10.22 -8.30
CA MET A 144 -6.61 9.37 -7.43
C MET A 144 -7.01 7.88 -7.45
N ASP A 145 -7.99 7.48 -8.26
CA ASP A 145 -8.47 6.07 -8.31
C ASP A 145 -7.36 5.06 -8.68
N TYR A 146 -6.32 5.51 -9.37
CA TYR A 146 -5.19 4.67 -9.80
C TYR A 146 -4.37 4.07 -8.64
N VAL A 147 -4.42 4.67 -7.43
CA VAL A 147 -3.72 4.12 -6.25
C VAL A 147 -4.54 3.05 -5.51
N ILE A 148 -5.84 2.96 -5.79
CA ILE A 148 -6.76 2.05 -5.08
C ILE A 148 -6.27 0.59 -5.09
N PRO A 149 -5.79 0.02 -6.22
CA PRO A 149 -5.31 -1.36 -6.24
C PRO A 149 -4.16 -1.63 -5.26
N ALA A 150 -3.27 -0.67 -5.09
CA ALA A 150 -2.16 -0.78 -4.14
C ALA A 150 -2.65 -0.66 -2.70
N VAL A 151 -3.47 0.38 -2.42
CA VAL A 151 -3.98 0.67 -1.08
C VAL A 151 -4.86 -0.45 -0.55
N ILE A 152 -5.78 -1.00 -1.36
CA ILE A 152 -6.67 -2.07 -0.89
C ILE A 152 -5.93 -3.37 -0.58
N ALA A 153 -4.75 -3.58 -1.18
CA ALA A 153 -4.00 -4.84 -1.11
C ALA A 153 -2.84 -4.82 -0.11
N HIS A 154 -2.56 -3.70 0.58
CA HIS A 154 -1.37 -3.58 1.43
C HIS A 154 -1.39 -4.50 2.68
N HIS A 155 -2.54 -5.03 3.06
CA HIS A 155 -2.68 -6.04 4.12
C HIS A 155 -3.00 -7.44 3.57
N GLU A 156 -2.97 -7.62 2.26
CA GLU A 156 -3.00 -8.97 1.70
C GLU A 156 -1.68 -9.69 2.00
N ARG A 157 -1.76 -11.01 2.15
CA ARG A 157 -0.60 -11.86 2.41
C ARG A 157 -0.37 -12.80 1.24
N TYR A 158 0.87 -13.05 0.91
CA TYR A 158 1.23 -13.92 -0.21
C TYR A 158 0.62 -15.33 -0.10
N ASP A 159 0.42 -15.82 1.14
CA ASP A 159 -0.22 -17.11 1.44
C ASP A 159 -1.77 -17.10 1.33
N GLY A 160 -2.39 -15.93 1.10
CA GLY A 160 -3.84 -15.75 0.98
C GLY A 160 -4.58 -15.61 2.30
N LYS A 161 -3.86 -15.47 3.42
CA LYS A 161 -4.45 -15.29 4.77
C LYS A 161 -4.59 -13.82 5.17
N GLY A 162 -4.42 -12.90 4.20
CA GLY A 162 -4.57 -11.47 4.39
C GLY A 162 -6.01 -10.98 4.30
N TYR A 163 -6.17 -9.69 4.25
CA TYR A 163 -7.46 -9.01 4.11
C TYR A 163 -7.31 -7.76 3.24
N PRO A 164 -8.39 -7.20 2.69
CA PRO A 164 -9.80 -7.54 2.88
C PRO A 164 -10.34 -8.60 1.90
N ARG A 165 -9.59 -8.97 0.85
CA ARG A 165 -10.07 -9.84 -0.24
C ARG A 165 -9.56 -11.28 -0.15
N GLY A 166 -8.52 -11.55 0.64
CA GLY A 166 -7.87 -12.86 0.74
C GLY A 166 -7.18 -13.26 -0.58
N LEU A 167 -6.62 -12.29 -1.29
CA LEU A 167 -5.85 -12.53 -2.52
C LEU A 167 -4.59 -13.31 -2.19
N LYS A 168 -4.11 -14.15 -3.15
CA LYS A 168 -2.97 -15.03 -2.93
C LYS A 168 -1.94 -14.89 -4.05
N GLY A 169 -0.65 -14.96 -3.67
CA GLY A 169 0.46 -14.99 -4.61
C GLY A 169 0.46 -13.77 -5.53
N THR A 170 0.70 -13.98 -6.80
CA THR A 170 0.69 -12.92 -7.84
C THR A 170 -0.70 -12.39 -8.19
N GLY A 171 -1.77 -12.98 -7.64
CA GLY A 171 -3.11 -12.37 -7.69
C GLY A 171 -3.24 -11.11 -6.83
N ILE A 172 -2.27 -10.84 -5.93
CA ILE A 172 -2.13 -9.58 -5.23
C ILE A 172 -1.43 -8.59 -6.18
N PRO A 173 -1.97 -7.37 -6.41
CA PRO A 173 -1.30 -6.36 -7.23
C PRO A 173 0.15 -6.14 -6.78
N LEU A 174 1.09 -6.02 -7.71
CA LEU A 174 2.52 -5.84 -7.42
C LEU A 174 2.76 -4.68 -6.45
N MET A 175 2.12 -3.55 -6.69
CA MET A 175 2.26 -2.35 -5.84
C MET A 175 1.74 -2.60 -4.40
N GLY A 176 0.70 -3.43 -4.23
CA GLY A 176 0.23 -3.86 -2.91
C GLY A 176 1.27 -4.73 -2.19
N ARG A 177 1.91 -5.68 -2.90
CA ARG A 177 2.99 -6.53 -2.35
C ARG A 177 4.21 -5.70 -1.94
N ILE A 178 4.54 -4.65 -2.71
CA ILE A 178 5.59 -3.68 -2.38
C ILE A 178 5.23 -2.92 -1.09
N LEU A 179 4.01 -2.39 -1.00
CA LEU A 179 3.55 -1.67 0.19
C LEU A 179 3.56 -2.57 1.44
N THR A 180 3.14 -3.83 1.33
CA THR A 180 3.16 -4.77 2.46
C THR A 180 4.57 -4.91 3.07
N ILE A 181 5.61 -4.98 2.25
CA ILE A 181 7.01 -5.05 2.73
C ILE A 181 7.41 -3.74 3.40
N ALA A 182 7.16 -2.60 2.75
CA ALA A 182 7.53 -1.28 3.24
C ALA A 182 6.83 -0.93 4.56
N ASP A 183 5.52 -1.20 4.65
CA ASP A 183 4.72 -0.99 5.86
C ASP A 183 5.21 -1.85 7.03
N CYS A 184 5.39 -3.15 6.81
CA CYS A 184 5.89 -4.05 7.86
C CYS A 184 7.30 -3.69 8.30
N PHE A 185 8.18 -3.26 7.39
CA PHE A 185 9.53 -2.85 7.72
C PHE A 185 9.52 -1.60 8.61
N ASP A 186 8.80 -0.54 8.22
CA ASP A 186 8.68 0.67 9.05
C ASP A 186 7.99 0.38 10.38
N ALA A 187 6.94 -0.45 10.38
CA ALA A 187 6.26 -0.86 11.62
C ALA A 187 7.18 -1.56 12.63
N MET A 188 8.26 -2.20 12.17
CA MET A 188 9.26 -2.85 13.04
C MET A 188 10.38 -1.90 13.48
N THR A 189 10.85 -1.03 12.58
CA THR A 189 12.06 -0.22 12.77
C THR A 189 11.77 1.18 13.31
N ALA A 190 10.54 1.70 13.11
CA ALA A 190 10.20 3.04 13.60
C ALA A 190 10.01 3.04 15.13
N ARG A 191 10.52 4.10 15.76
CA ARG A 191 10.33 4.37 17.18
C ARG A 191 8.87 4.74 17.43
N ARG A 192 8.19 3.96 18.29
CA ARG A 192 6.81 4.22 18.71
C ARG A 192 6.75 4.51 20.21
N PRO A 193 5.84 5.38 20.68
CA PRO A 193 5.73 5.73 22.11
C PRO A 193 5.57 4.53 23.04
N TYR A 194 4.99 3.45 22.53
CA TYR A 194 4.63 2.26 23.30
C TYR A 194 5.37 0.98 22.88
N LYS A 195 6.32 1.08 21.92
CA LYS A 195 7.06 -0.09 21.45
C LYS A 195 8.51 0.30 21.21
N GLN A 196 9.41 -0.47 21.77
CA GLN A 196 10.85 -0.32 21.50
C GLN A 196 11.11 -0.61 20.02
N GLU A 197 11.83 0.29 19.37
CA GLU A 197 12.29 0.08 17.99
C GLU A 197 13.10 -1.21 17.90
N ARG A 198 12.92 -1.94 16.82
CA ARG A 198 13.73 -3.12 16.53
C ARG A 198 14.86 -2.71 15.57
N SER A 199 15.98 -3.40 15.66
CA SER A 199 17.07 -3.17 14.73
C SER A 199 16.69 -3.51 13.29
N ILE A 200 17.38 -2.90 12.33
CA ILE A 200 17.23 -3.23 10.91
C ILE A 200 17.49 -4.72 10.68
N ASP A 201 18.51 -5.30 11.36
CA ASP A 201 18.81 -6.73 11.25
C ASP A 201 17.66 -7.61 11.71
N TYR A 202 16.96 -7.21 12.79
CA TYR A 202 15.75 -7.91 13.22
C TYR A 202 14.66 -7.85 12.14
N ALA A 203 14.39 -6.67 11.60
CA ALA A 203 13.38 -6.49 10.56
C ALA A 203 13.73 -7.27 9.29
N ALA A 204 14.99 -7.24 8.85
CA ALA A 204 15.50 -8.04 7.73
C ALA A 204 15.30 -9.54 7.98
N GLY A 205 15.60 -10.01 9.20
CA GLY A 205 15.37 -11.40 9.60
C GLY A 205 13.90 -11.81 9.54
N GLU A 206 12.98 -10.96 9.99
CA GLU A 206 11.53 -11.20 9.92
C GLU A 206 11.02 -11.18 8.48
N LEU A 207 11.50 -10.28 7.62
CA LEU A 207 11.17 -10.29 6.19
C LEU A 207 11.62 -11.60 5.53
N LYS A 208 12.84 -12.02 5.79
CA LYS A 208 13.40 -13.28 5.26
C LYS A 208 12.62 -14.51 5.74
N LYS A 209 12.31 -14.58 7.04
CA LYS A 209 11.58 -15.69 7.66
C LYS A 209 10.16 -15.84 7.11
N ASN A 210 9.48 -14.72 6.79
CA ASN A 210 8.11 -14.70 6.31
C ASN A 210 8.01 -14.58 4.78
N SER A 211 9.11 -14.74 4.05
CA SER A 211 9.14 -14.83 2.60
C SER A 211 8.34 -16.06 2.11
N GLY A 212 7.49 -15.89 1.11
CA GLY A 212 6.59 -16.93 0.59
C GLY A 212 5.33 -17.15 1.44
N THR A 213 5.22 -16.51 2.62
CA THR A 213 4.03 -16.56 3.48
C THR A 213 3.35 -15.20 3.58
N GLN A 214 3.90 -14.27 4.32
CA GLN A 214 3.39 -12.92 4.39
C GLN A 214 3.84 -12.10 3.18
N PHE A 215 5.10 -12.21 2.81
CA PHE A 215 5.74 -11.41 1.77
C PHE A 215 6.00 -12.22 0.50
N ASP A 216 6.03 -11.49 -0.62
CA ASP A 216 6.42 -12.04 -1.90
C ASP A 216 7.89 -12.51 -1.88
N PRO A 217 8.17 -13.79 -2.19
CA PRO A 217 9.52 -14.33 -2.17
C PRO A 217 10.45 -13.73 -3.23
N GLU A 218 9.93 -13.10 -4.29
CA GLU A 218 10.74 -12.43 -5.30
C GLU A 218 11.11 -11.00 -4.88
N LEU A 219 10.25 -10.32 -4.10
CA LEU A 219 10.49 -8.95 -3.66
C LEU A 219 11.41 -8.87 -2.43
N VAL A 220 11.32 -9.84 -1.52
CA VAL A 220 12.12 -9.84 -0.28
C VAL A 220 13.62 -9.75 -0.56
N PRO A 221 14.23 -10.56 -1.45
CA PRO A 221 15.67 -10.47 -1.74
C PRO A 221 16.07 -9.09 -2.27
N VAL A 222 15.23 -8.47 -3.11
CA VAL A 222 15.50 -7.13 -3.65
C VAL A 222 15.47 -6.07 -2.55
N PHE A 223 14.53 -6.15 -1.61
CA PHE A 223 14.47 -5.24 -0.49
C PHE A 223 15.66 -5.41 0.46
N LEU A 224 16.06 -6.66 0.72
CA LEU A 224 17.22 -6.95 1.58
C LEU A 224 18.54 -6.43 0.96
N SER A 225 18.71 -6.49 -0.36
CA SER A 225 19.89 -5.92 -1.02
C SER A 225 19.98 -4.39 -0.83
N LEU A 226 18.85 -3.68 -0.74
CA LEU A 226 18.84 -2.25 -0.45
C LEU A 226 19.34 -1.94 0.97
N ILE A 227 19.11 -2.84 1.91
CA ILE A 227 19.64 -2.73 3.28
C ILE A 227 21.13 -3.02 3.28
N GLU A 228 21.56 -4.10 2.63
CA GLU A 228 22.97 -4.52 2.53
C GLU A 228 23.84 -3.46 1.83
N ASP A 229 23.29 -2.80 0.80
CA ASP A 229 23.94 -1.70 0.07
C ASP A 229 23.98 -0.38 0.89
N GLY A 230 23.42 -0.34 2.10
CA GLY A 230 23.35 0.86 2.92
C GLY A 230 22.44 1.96 2.38
N LYS A 231 21.55 1.63 1.44
CA LYS A 231 20.55 2.57 0.89
C LYS A 231 19.39 2.81 1.87
N ILE A 232 19.06 1.78 2.65
CA ILE A 232 18.11 1.85 3.76
C ILE A 232 18.92 1.87 5.04
N VAL A 233 18.88 3.00 5.73
CA VAL A 233 19.52 3.24 7.04
C VAL A 233 18.45 3.56 8.06
N GLY A 234 18.65 3.16 9.31
CA GLY A 234 17.74 3.40 10.44
C GLY A 234 17.83 4.81 11.00
#